data_739815fc70641a4d9940cb3ffb3383e9
#
_entry.id   739815fc70641a4d9940cb3ffb3383e9
#
_cell.length_a   1.000
_cell.length_b   1.000
_cell.length_c   1.000
_cell.angle_alpha   90.00
_cell.angle_beta   90.00
_cell.angle_gamma   90.00
#
_symmetry.space_group_name_H-M   'P 1'
#
loop_
_entity.id
_entity.type
_entity.pdbx_description
1 polymer ?
#
loop_
_entity_poly.entity_id
_entity_poly.type
_entity_poly.pdbx_seq_one_letter_code
_entity_poly.pdbx_strand_id
1 'polypeptide(L)'
;DNIPAPWIKSISISKGTPTVRAGYEGISGSMNVALKNIENEKQKLLFDMFGSSDARIETNLIINHKIKENMGTSLFFNGAFRPIKMDNNKDGFLDQPLLKQYNFGNNWMFAKGKTEGQYFIKVISENREAGQASSAHVHHNDSLPLYAISINNKRVEAFAKTGFILNEASSIGTQFSGFWHQQQSNYGNRNYD
;
A
#
# COMPACT_ATOMS: atom_id res chain seq x y z
N ASP A 1 0.33 -5.55 -3.80
CA ASP A 1 0.93 -4.48 -2.99
C ASP A 1 0.06 -3.24 -3.07
N ASN A 2 -0.39 -2.75 -1.92
CA ASN A 2 -1.28 -1.59 -1.86
C ASN A 2 -0.43 -0.33 -1.63
N ILE A 3 -0.02 0.32 -2.71
CA ILE A 3 0.69 1.60 -2.67
C ILE A 3 -0.28 2.67 -3.14
N PRO A 4 -0.64 3.65 -2.30
CA PRO A 4 -1.51 4.75 -2.70
C PRO A 4 -0.93 5.52 -3.90
N ALA A 5 -1.76 5.80 -4.91
CA ALA A 5 -1.32 6.47 -6.13
C ALA A 5 -0.60 7.82 -5.88
N PRO A 6 -1.06 8.68 -4.95
CA PRO A 6 -0.37 9.94 -4.65
C PRO A 6 1.07 9.79 -4.10
N TRP A 7 1.44 8.60 -3.58
CA TRP A 7 2.80 8.33 -3.12
C TRP A 7 3.78 8.03 -4.26
N ILE A 8 3.24 7.64 -5.42
CA ILE A 8 4.01 7.17 -6.55
C ILE A 8 4.54 8.37 -7.36
N LYS A 9 5.84 8.35 -7.65
CA LYS A 9 6.51 9.28 -8.56
C LYS A 9 6.50 8.73 -9.97
N SER A 10 6.87 7.46 -10.13
CA SER A 10 6.91 6.80 -11.44
C SER A 10 6.77 5.29 -11.29
N ILE A 11 6.29 4.66 -12.35
CA ILE A 11 6.21 3.20 -12.50
C ILE A 11 6.97 2.84 -13.76
N SER A 12 7.95 1.95 -13.63
CA SER A 12 8.72 1.39 -14.76
C SER A 12 8.38 -0.07 -14.90
N ILE A 13 8.00 -0.48 -16.10
CA ILE A 13 7.66 -1.88 -16.42
C ILE A 13 8.68 -2.40 -17.41
N SER A 14 9.35 -3.49 -17.04
CA SER A 14 10.28 -4.23 -17.92
C SER A 14 9.66 -5.56 -18.27
N LYS A 15 9.61 -5.88 -19.56
CA LYS A 15 9.14 -7.18 -20.08
C LYS A 15 10.33 -8.12 -20.29
N GLY A 16 10.11 -9.41 -20.08
CA GLY A 16 11.14 -10.43 -20.18
C GLY A 16 11.91 -10.63 -18.86
N THR A 17 12.92 -11.49 -18.90
CA THR A 17 13.70 -11.84 -17.70
C THR A 17 14.42 -10.61 -17.15
N PRO A 18 14.11 -10.17 -15.92
CA PRO A 18 14.77 -9.02 -15.32
C PRO A 18 16.21 -9.36 -14.93
N THR A 19 16.97 -8.33 -14.57
CA THR A 19 18.32 -8.50 -14.04
C THR A 19 18.26 -9.16 -12.64
N VAL A 20 19.37 -9.75 -12.20
CA VAL A 20 19.52 -10.37 -10.85
C VAL A 20 19.09 -9.42 -9.73
N ARG A 21 19.19 -8.11 -9.92
CA ARG A 21 18.75 -7.08 -8.96
C ARG A 21 17.24 -7.08 -8.68
N ALA A 22 16.43 -7.60 -9.60
CA ALA A 22 14.97 -7.68 -9.43
C ALA A 22 14.51 -8.93 -8.67
N GLY A 23 15.44 -9.79 -8.27
CA GLY A 23 15.16 -11.04 -7.55
C GLY A 23 14.93 -12.21 -8.51
N TYR A 24 14.84 -13.42 -7.93
CA TYR A 24 14.72 -14.67 -8.68
C TYR A 24 13.30 -14.94 -9.23
N GLU A 25 12.30 -14.28 -8.69
CA GLU A 25 10.88 -14.49 -9.08
C GLU A 25 10.48 -13.79 -10.37
N GLY A 26 11.33 -12.91 -10.89
CA GLY A 26 11.06 -12.14 -12.09
C GLY A 26 11.29 -12.93 -13.36
N ILE A 27 10.43 -13.90 -13.70
CA ILE A 27 10.59 -14.74 -14.91
C ILE A 27 10.06 -14.04 -16.15
N SER A 28 8.93 -13.35 -16.07
CA SER A 28 8.21 -12.76 -17.20
C SER A 28 8.30 -11.24 -17.30
N GLY A 29 8.79 -10.59 -16.25
CA GLY A 29 8.92 -9.14 -16.19
C GLY A 29 9.10 -8.62 -14.77
N SER A 30 9.34 -7.31 -14.67
CA SER A 30 9.41 -6.62 -13.38
C SER A 30 8.68 -5.28 -13.43
N MET A 31 8.07 -4.91 -12.32
CA MET A 31 7.50 -3.60 -12.10
C MET A 31 8.28 -2.91 -10.98
N ASN A 32 8.89 -1.78 -11.30
CA ASN A 32 9.58 -0.96 -10.31
C ASN A 32 8.76 0.30 -10.03
N VAL A 33 8.41 0.51 -8.76
CA VAL A 33 7.66 1.66 -8.29
C VAL A 33 8.60 2.59 -7.54
N ALA A 34 8.77 3.80 -8.06
CA ALA A 34 9.51 4.86 -7.38
C ALA A 34 8.54 5.73 -6.57
N LEU A 35 8.82 5.93 -5.31
CA LEU A 35 8.05 6.82 -4.43
C LEU A 35 8.53 8.26 -4.58
N LYS A 36 7.64 9.22 -4.28
CA LYS A 36 8.02 10.62 -4.11
C LYS A 36 9.02 10.73 -2.96
N ASN A 37 10.05 11.50 -3.16
CA ASN A 37 11.11 11.67 -2.16
C ASN A 37 11.61 13.12 -2.12
N ILE A 38 12.42 13.42 -1.08
CA ILE A 38 12.91 14.76 -0.78
C ILE A 38 13.83 15.33 -1.85
N GLU A 39 14.65 14.49 -2.50
CA GLU A 39 15.70 14.96 -3.41
C GLU A 39 15.15 15.71 -4.63
N ASN A 40 13.95 15.37 -5.05
CA ASN A 40 13.32 15.89 -6.26
C ASN A 40 12.07 16.74 -6.01
N GLU A 41 11.61 16.84 -4.75
CA GLU A 41 10.37 17.52 -4.43
C GLU A 41 10.66 18.84 -3.71
N LYS A 42 10.39 19.96 -4.37
CA LYS A 42 10.42 21.30 -3.76
C LYS A 42 9.32 21.44 -2.69
N GLN A 43 8.33 20.57 -2.70
CA GLN A 43 7.18 20.60 -1.79
C GLN A 43 7.51 19.85 -0.51
N LYS A 44 7.49 20.59 0.61
CA LYS A 44 7.65 20.01 1.95
C LYS A 44 6.42 19.24 2.42
N LEU A 45 5.25 19.64 1.95
CA LEU A 45 3.96 19.08 2.32
C LEU A 45 3.11 18.89 1.07
N LEU A 46 2.56 17.71 0.90
CA LEU A 46 1.51 17.41 -0.07
C LEU A 46 0.32 16.82 0.68
N PHE A 47 -0.82 17.45 0.52
CA PHE A 47 -2.12 16.94 0.98
C PHE A 47 -3.02 16.75 -0.23
N ASP A 48 -3.63 15.59 -0.32
CA ASP A 48 -4.56 15.22 -1.38
C ASP A 48 -5.80 14.58 -0.77
N MET A 49 -6.96 14.89 -1.31
CA MET A 49 -8.24 14.35 -0.88
C MET A 49 -9.08 13.97 -2.09
N PHE A 50 -9.63 12.78 -2.07
CA PHE A 50 -10.51 12.24 -3.10
C PHE A 50 -11.85 11.83 -2.48
N GLY A 51 -12.93 12.08 -3.20
CA GLY A 51 -14.29 11.63 -2.87
C GLY A 51 -15.00 11.13 -4.11
N SER A 52 -15.83 10.10 -3.96
CA SER A 52 -16.63 9.56 -5.06
C SER A 52 -18.10 9.34 -4.67
N SER A 53 -18.98 9.22 -5.66
CA SER A 53 -20.43 9.03 -5.48
C SER A 53 -20.79 7.70 -4.80
N ASP A 54 -19.88 6.71 -4.81
CA ASP A 54 -20.03 5.44 -4.10
C ASP A 54 -19.58 5.54 -2.61
N ALA A 55 -19.61 6.77 -2.06
CA ALA A 55 -19.25 7.11 -0.70
C ALA A 55 -17.81 6.72 -0.29
N ARG A 56 -16.89 6.60 -1.25
CA ARG A 56 -15.47 6.45 -0.95
C ARG A 56 -14.86 7.82 -0.67
N ILE A 57 -14.17 7.91 0.45
CA ILE A 57 -13.34 9.05 0.82
C ILE A 57 -11.91 8.55 1.00
N GLU A 58 -10.96 9.25 0.42
CA GLU A 58 -9.54 8.93 0.55
C GLU A 58 -8.76 10.21 0.85
N THR A 59 -7.82 10.12 1.78
CA THR A 59 -6.93 11.23 2.16
C THR A 59 -5.50 10.78 2.10
N ASN A 60 -4.62 11.60 1.56
CA ASN A 60 -3.19 11.35 1.47
C ASN A 60 -2.42 12.53 2.03
N LEU A 61 -1.38 12.22 2.78
CA LEU A 61 -0.47 13.22 3.34
C LEU A 61 0.97 12.74 3.12
N ILE A 62 1.80 13.61 2.54
CA ILE A 62 3.24 13.39 2.39
C ILE A 62 3.95 14.57 3.03
N ILE A 63 4.86 14.29 3.96
CA ILE A 63 5.68 15.28 4.63
C ILE A 63 7.14 14.98 4.33
N ASN A 64 7.81 15.90 3.67
CA ASN A 64 9.23 15.82 3.35
C ASN A 64 10.03 16.71 4.31
N HIS A 65 10.99 16.13 5.01
CA HIS A 65 11.86 16.84 5.94
C HIS A 65 13.34 16.61 5.60
N LYS A 66 14.00 17.69 5.16
CA LYS A 66 15.44 17.71 4.94
C LYS A 66 16.14 17.94 6.26
N ILE A 67 16.87 16.95 6.76
CA ILE A 67 17.59 17.01 8.05
C ILE A 67 18.94 17.72 7.86
N LYS A 68 19.65 17.37 6.76
CA LYS A 68 20.93 17.94 6.34
C LYS A 68 20.95 18.01 4.82
N GLU A 69 21.97 18.62 4.23
CA GLU A 69 22.09 18.69 2.75
C GLU A 69 22.00 17.35 2.06
N ASN A 70 22.54 16.32 2.71
CA ASN A 70 22.68 14.97 2.18
C ASN A 70 21.88 13.93 2.97
N MET A 71 20.89 14.33 3.77
CA MET A 71 20.05 13.43 4.56
C MET A 71 18.65 13.99 4.71
N GLY A 72 17.68 13.14 4.49
CA GLY A 72 16.27 13.51 4.67
C GLY A 72 15.35 12.34 4.91
N THR A 73 14.13 12.65 5.30
CA THR A 73 13.07 11.68 5.54
C THR A 73 11.76 12.13 4.91
N SER A 74 10.98 11.18 4.40
CA SER A 74 9.62 11.38 3.91
C SER A 74 8.66 10.52 4.71
N LEU A 75 7.64 11.14 5.28
CA LEU A 75 6.53 10.49 5.94
C LEU A 75 5.35 10.44 4.96
N PHE A 76 4.72 9.29 4.89
CA PHE A 76 3.57 9.03 4.04
C PHE A 76 2.42 8.53 4.90
N PHE A 77 1.26 9.10 4.71
CA PHE A 77 0.01 8.64 5.31
C PHE A 77 -1.08 8.57 4.24
N ASN A 78 -1.88 7.50 4.28
CA ASN A 78 -3.09 7.36 3.49
C ASN A 78 -4.18 6.75 4.34
N GLY A 79 -5.37 7.33 4.29
CA GLY A 79 -6.59 6.78 4.85
C GLY A 79 -7.65 6.65 3.75
N ALA A 80 -8.25 5.47 3.62
CA ALA A 80 -9.33 5.23 2.68
C ALA A 80 -10.53 4.60 3.39
N PHE A 81 -11.70 5.16 3.16
CA PHE A 81 -12.94 4.78 3.83
C PHE A 81 -14.08 4.67 2.82
N ARG A 82 -14.91 3.65 2.96
CA ARG A 82 -16.24 3.51 2.35
C ARG A 82 -17.18 2.97 3.40
N PRO A 83 -17.82 3.85 4.20
CA PRO A 83 -18.62 3.45 5.35
C PRO A 83 -20.09 3.14 5.03
N ILE A 84 -20.58 3.49 3.82
CA ILE A 84 -22.00 3.42 3.46
C ILE A 84 -22.28 2.15 2.68
N LYS A 85 -23.26 1.37 3.14
CA LYS A 85 -23.79 0.23 2.42
C LYS A 85 -24.61 0.71 1.23
N MET A 86 -24.30 0.24 0.04
CA MET A 86 -25.00 0.55 -1.19
C MET A 86 -25.43 -0.75 -1.89
N ASP A 87 -26.68 -0.76 -2.33
CA ASP A 87 -27.32 -1.81 -3.10
C ASP A 87 -28.27 -1.08 -4.10
N ASN A 88 -27.67 -0.52 -5.15
CA ASN A 88 -28.40 0.31 -6.13
C ASN A 88 -29.22 -0.53 -7.09
N ASN A 89 -28.77 -1.76 -7.39
CA ASN A 89 -29.46 -2.69 -8.25
C ASN A 89 -30.55 -3.50 -7.52
N LYS A 90 -30.62 -3.39 -6.18
CA LYS A 90 -31.62 -4.01 -5.31
C LYS A 90 -31.62 -5.54 -5.38
N ASP A 91 -30.45 -6.16 -5.56
CA ASP A 91 -30.28 -7.61 -5.56
C ASP A 91 -30.05 -8.19 -4.15
N GLY A 92 -29.97 -7.33 -3.12
CA GLY A 92 -29.78 -7.69 -1.73
C GLY A 92 -28.32 -7.85 -1.33
N PHE A 93 -27.37 -7.58 -2.23
CA PHE A 93 -25.93 -7.60 -1.95
C PHE A 93 -25.33 -6.21 -2.03
N LEU A 94 -24.20 -6.03 -1.36
CA LEU A 94 -23.45 -4.79 -1.44
C LEU A 94 -22.80 -4.65 -2.83
N ASP A 95 -23.10 -3.59 -3.57
CA ASP A 95 -22.45 -3.26 -4.85
C ASP A 95 -20.93 -3.12 -4.71
N GLN A 96 -20.49 -2.62 -3.56
CA GLN A 96 -19.09 -2.40 -3.23
C GLN A 96 -18.83 -2.77 -1.77
N PRO A 97 -17.70 -3.38 -1.44
CA PRO A 97 -17.34 -3.67 -0.06
C PRO A 97 -17.22 -2.40 0.77
N LEU A 98 -17.67 -2.44 2.02
CA LEU A 98 -17.24 -1.46 3.00
C LEU A 98 -15.73 -1.53 3.16
N LEU A 99 -15.08 -0.40 3.34
CA LEU A 99 -13.63 -0.29 3.42
C LEU A 99 -13.22 0.61 4.57
N LYS A 100 -12.26 0.14 5.35
CA LYS A 100 -11.51 0.94 6.30
C LYS A 100 -10.04 0.57 6.17
N GLN A 101 -9.24 1.49 5.65
CA GLN A 101 -7.83 1.23 5.35
C GLN A 101 -6.97 2.38 5.82
N TYR A 102 -5.83 2.02 6.41
CA TYR A 102 -4.75 2.93 6.77
C TYR A 102 -3.44 2.41 6.21
N ASN A 103 -2.69 3.30 5.60
CA ASN A 103 -1.32 3.08 5.19
C ASN A 103 -0.43 4.13 5.85
N PHE A 104 0.66 3.70 6.41
CA PHE A 104 1.74 4.55 6.90
C PHE A 104 3.05 4.11 6.27
N GLY A 105 3.87 5.06 5.84
CA GLY A 105 5.20 4.81 5.28
C GLY A 105 6.21 5.82 5.79
N ASN A 106 7.44 5.38 5.96
CA ASN A 106 8.55 6.26 6.26
C ASN A 106 9.76 5.87 5.41
N ASN A 107 10.27 6.83 4.66
CA ASN A 107 11.45 6.70 3.79
C ASN A 107 12.58 7.58 4.28
N TRP A 108 13.73 6.99 4.53
CA TRP A 108 14.96 7.68 4.87
C TRP A 108 15.95 7.56 3.73
N MET A 109 16.59 8.68 3.38
CA MET A 109 17.63 8.73 2.38
C MET A 109 18.82 9.51 2.91
N PHE A 110 20.01 9.03 2.61
CA PHE A 110 21.24 9.74 2.92
C PHE A 110 22.32 9.45 1.87
N ALA A 111 23.20 10.42 1.68
CA ALA A 111 24.42 10.29 0.89
C ALA A 111 25.55 11.01 1.64
N LYS A 112 26.57 10.31 2.09
CA LYS A 112 27.69 10.87 2.83
C LYS A 112 29.02 10.32 2.31
N GLY A 113 29.80 11.20 1.68
CA GLY A 113 31.08 10.81 1.08
C GLY A 113 30.88 9.72 0.03
N LYS A 114 31.45 8.55 0.28
CA LYS A 114 31.36 7.36 -0.61
C LYS A 114 30.21 6.41 -0.29
N THR A 115 29.33 6.77 0.65
CA THR A 115 28.24 5.92 1.10
C THR A 115 26.91 6.59 0.85
N GLU A 116 25.96 5.85 0.26
CA GLU A 116 24.57 6.24 0.08
C GLU A 116 23.64 5.16 0.60
N GLY A 117 22.45 5.56 1.03
CA GLY A 117 21.49 4.57 1.52
C GLY A 117 20.06 5.08 1.46
N GLN A 118 19.16 4.10 1.39
CA GLN A 118 17.72 4.29 1.46
C GLN A 118 17.11 3.21 2.35
N TYR A 119 16.32 3.62 3.32
CA TYR A 119 15.57 2.75 4.22
C TYR A 119 14.10 3.10 4.15
N PHE A 120 13.26 2.10 4.02
CA PHE A 120 11.82 2.29 3.96
C PHE A 120 11.10 1.26 4.80
N ILE A 121 10.12 1.72 5.55
CA ILE A 121 9.16 0.88 6.26
C ILE A 121 7.76 1.31 5.89
N LYS A 122 6.86 0.35 5.69
CA LYS A 122 5.45 0.58 5.41
C LYS A 122 4.59 -0.35 6.27
N VAL A 123 3.52 0.21 6.82
CA VAL A 123 2.51 -0.52 7.61
C VAL A 123 1.16 -0.32 6.97
N ILE A 124 0.42 -1.41 6.82
CA ILE A 124 -0.94 -1.43 6.28
C ILE A 124 -1.85 -2.09 7.31
N SER A 125 -3.00 -1.47 7.55
CA SER A 125 -4.13 -2.08 8.25
C SER A 125 -5.37 -1.87 7.42
N GLU A 126 -6.05 -2.95 7.06
CA GLU A 126 -7.22 -2.92 6.19
C GLU A 126 -8.32 -3.84 6.76
N ASN A 127 -9.53 -3.33 6.78
CA ASN A 127 -10.74 -4.11 7.01
C ASN A 127 -11.67 -3.92 5.83
N ARG A 128 -12.20 -5.04 5.30
CA ARG A 128 -13.20 -5.06 4.24
C ARG A 128 -14.38 -5.91 4.67
N GLU A 129 -15.58 -5.40 4.43
CA GLU A 129 -16.81 -6.14 4.68
C GLU A 129 -17.68 -6.13 3.42
N ALA A 130 -18.17 -7.29 3.04
CA ALA A 130 -19.01 -7.49 1.87
C ALA A 130 -20.10 -8.52 2.17
N GLY A 131 -20.98 -8.79 1.21
CA GLY A 131 -22.03 -9.79 1.31
C GLY A 131 -23.41 -9.16 1.21
N GLN A 132 -24.41 -9.74 1.89
CA GLN A 132 -25.77 -9.28 1.83
C GLN A 132 -25.96 -7.92 2.52
N ALA A 133 -26.63 -6.99 1.86
CA ALA A 133 -26.91 -5.65 2.35
C ALA A 133 -28.10 -5.62 3.32
N SER A 134 -29.12 -6.47 3.07
CA SER A 134 -30.34 -6.53 3.85
C SER A 134 -31.00 -7.91 3.79
N SER A 135 -31.87 -8.18 4.73
CA SER A 135 -32.74 -9.38 4.74
C SER A 135 -33.97 -9.27 3.83
N ALA A 136 -34.07 -8.23 3.00
CA ALA A 136 -35.29 -7.92 2.23
C ALA A 136 -35.72 -9.02 1.25
N HIS A 137 -34.84 -9.94 0.89
CA HIS A 137 -35.13 -11.06 -0.01
C HIS A 137 -35.14 -12.42 0.69
N VAL A 138 -34.96 -12.48 2.00
CA VAL A 138 -35.10 -13.70 2.77
C VAL A 138 -36.58 -13.96 2.96
N HIS A 139 -37.11 -15.02 2.37
CA HIS A 139 -38.47 -15.48 2.60
C HIS A 139 -38.70 -15.68 4.08
N HIS A 140 -39.88 -15.29 4.57
CA HIS A 140 -40.28 -15.10 5.98
C HIS A 140 -40.09 -16.32 6.93
N ASN A 141 -39.44 -17.39 6.49
CA ASN A 141 -39.26 -18.62 7.27
C ASN A 141 -37.80 -19.08 7.47
N ASP A 142 -36.82 -18.38 6.91
CA ASP A 142 -35.43 -18.79 7.07
C ASP A 142 -34.73 -17.90 8.09
N SER A 143 -34.53 -18.47 9.29
CA SER A 143 -33.70 -17.91 10.36
C SER A 143 -32.18 -17.99 10.06
N LEU A 144 -31.80 -18.04 8.79
CA LEU A 144 -30.40 -18.13 8.39
C LEU A 144 -29.73 -16.77 8.56
N PRO A 145 -28.55 -16.72 9.15
CA PRO A 145 -27.79 -15.48 9.24
C PRO A 145 -27.44 -14.98 7.83
N LEU A 146 -27.46 -13.66 7.66
CA LEU A 146 -27.04 -13.02 6.41
C LEU A 146 -25.64 -13.48 6.02
N TYR A 147 -25.45 -13.82 4.74
CA TYR A 147 -24.12 -14.14 4.22
C TYR A 147 -23.23 -12.88 4.28
N ALA A 148 -22.23 -12.92 5.11
CA ALA A 148 -21.27 -11.84 5.29
C ALA A 148 -19.85 -12.31 4.99
N ILE A 149 -19.07 -11.43 4.39
CA ILE A 149 -17.64 -11.60 4.13
C ILE A 149 -16.94 -10.52 4.94
N SER A 150 -15.95 -10.91 5.74
CA SER A 150 -15.08 -9.98 6.45
C SER A 150 -13.63 -10.38 6.23
N ILE A 151 -12.81 -9.44 5.79
CA ILE A 151 -11.37 -9.63 5.56
C ILE A 151 -10.63 -8.58 6.35
N ASN A 152 -9.83 -9.03 7.30
CA ASN A 152 -8.93 -8.19 8.09
C ASN A 152 -7.49 -8.49 7.70
N ASN A 153 -6.79 -7.47 7.25
CA ASN A 153 -5.44 -7.58 6.69
C ASN A 153 -4.49 -6.63 7.40
N LYS A 154 -3.37 -7.14 7.89
CA LYS A 154 -2.27 -6.38 8.48
C LYS A 154 -0.97 -6.77 7.81
N ARG A 155 -0.20 -5.77 7.41
CA ARG A 155 1.08 -6.02 6.74
C ARG A 155 2.11 -4.98 7.13
N VAL A 156 3.32 -5.44 7.37
CA VAL A 156 4.51 -4.61 7.57
C VAL A 156 5.51 -5.00 6.49
N GLU A 157 6.03 -4.02 5.79
CA GLU A 157 7.05 -4.21 4.76
C GLU A 157 8.24 -3.30 5.08
N ALA A 158 9.43 -3.80 4.86
CA ALA A 158 10.64 -3.01 5.00
C ALA A 158 11.64 -3.35 3.90
N PHE A 159 12.36 -2.34 3.44
CA PHE A 159 13.56 -2.55 2.65
C PHE A 159 14.70 -1.61 3.07
N ALA A 160 15.92 -2.06 2.83
CA ALA A 160 17.14 -1.32 3.04
C ALA A 160 18.05 -1.48 1.82
N LYS A 161 18.54 -0.37 1.29
CA LYS A 161 19.56 -0.32 0.24
C LYS A 161 20.73 0.49 0.73
N THR A 162 21.95 -0.03 0.55
CA THR A 162 23.16 0.71 0.88
C THR A 162 24.20 0.51 -0.21
N GLY A 163 24.75 1.60 -0.71
CA GLY A 163 25.79 1.65 -1.72
C GLY A 163 27.09 2.18 -1.13
N PHE A 164 28.21 1.57 -1.51
CA PHE A 164 29.57 1.99 -1.17
C PHE A 164 30.36 2.21 -2.44
N ILE A 165 30.79 3.44 -2.70
CA ILE A 165 31.64 3.80 -3.84
C ILE A 165 33.08 3.49 -3.41
N LEU A 166 33.72 2.49 -3.99
CA LEU A 166 35.10 2.12 -3.69
C LEU A 166 36.09 3.03 -4.39
N ASN A 167 35.89 3.24 -5.69
CA ASN A 167 36.65 4.12 -6.56
C ASN A 167 35.78 4.57 -7.74
N GLU A 168 36.38 5.30 -8.71
CA GLU A 168 35.66 5.83 -9.88
C GLU A 168 35.03 4.72 -10.77
N ALA A 169 35.59 3.52 -10.75
CA ALA A 169 35.15 2.41 -11.61
C ALA A 169 34.39 1.31 -10.85
N SER A 170 34.34 1.37 -9.52
CA SER A 170 33.83 0.24 -8.70
C SER A 170 32.97 0.72 -7.55
N SER A 171 31.84 0.03 -7.37
CA SER A 171 30.94 0.22 -6.22
C SER A 171 30.35 -1.11 -5.77
N ILE A 172 29.98 -1.20 -4.51
CA ILE A 172 29.27 -2.33 -3.92
C ILE A 172 27.91 -1.83 -3.45
N GLY A 173 26.84 -2.50 -3.89
CA GLY A 173 25.48 -2.25 -3.42
C GLY A 173 24.92 -3.46 -2.70
N THR A 174 24.28 -3.22 -1.57
CA THR A 174 23.53 -4.24 -0.84
C THR A 174 22.06 -3.86 -0.80
N GLN A 175 21.18 -4.86 -0.90
CA GLN A 175 19.74 -4.68 -0.78
C GLN A 175 19.14 -5.80 0.05
N PHE A 176 18.34 -5.42 1.05
CA PHE A 176 17.54 -6.32 1.87
C PHE A 176 16.09 -5.89 1.79
N SER A 177 15.18 -6.86 1.71
CA SER A 177 13.75 -6.62 1.80
C SER A 177 13.07 -7.76 2.53
N GLY A 178 12.01 -7.43 3.25
CA GLY A 178 11.21 -8.41 3.96
C GLY A 178 9.82 -7.86 4.25
N PHE A 179 8.91 -8.77 4.55
CA PHE A 179 7.56 -8.41 4.97
C PHE A 179 7.03 -9.43 5.98
N TRP A 180 6.12 -8.93 6.80
CA TRP A 180 5.24 -9.72 7.63
C TRP A 180 3.80 -9.45 7.21
N HIS A 181 2.98 -10.51 7.10
CA HIS A 181 1.61 -10.41 6.66
C HIS A 181 0.72 -11.34 7.48
N GLN A 182 -0.38 -10.79 7.98
CA GLN A 182 -1.43 -11.53 8.66
C GLN A 182 -2.76 -11.19 7.99
N GLN A 183 -3.53 -12.21 7.62
CA GLN A 183 -4.86 -12.06 7.07
C GLN A 183 -5.80 -13.00 7.80
N GLN A 184 -6.93 -12.46 8.26
CA GLN A 184 -8.04 -13.21 8.80
C GLN A 184 -9.26 -12.98 7.90
N SER A 185 -9.87 -14.04 7.43
CA SER A 185 -10.97 -13.97 6.48
C SER A 185 -12.13 -14.85 6.93
N ASN A 186 -13.33 -14.27 6.95
CA ASN A 186 -14.56 -14.97 7.24
C ASN A 186 -15.46 -14.93 6.01
N TYR A 187 -15.96 -16.08 5.60
CA TYR A 187 -16.90 -16.23 4.49
C TYR A 187 -18.13 -16.98 4.98
N GLY A 188 -19.17 -16.24 5.38
CA GLY A 188 -20.32 -16.81 6.07
C GLY A 188 -19.92 -17.53 7.36
N ASN A 189 -20.03 -18.86 7.37
CA ASN A 189 -19.69 -19.70 8.52
C ASN A 189 -18.26 -20.29 8.47
N ARG A 190 -17.44 -19.90 7.50
CA ARG A 190 -16.07 -20.40 7.33
C ARG A 190 -15.04 -19.33 7.68
N ASN A 191 -14.12 -19.67 8.58
CA ASN A 191 -13.02 -18.82 9.02
C ASN A 191 -11.71 -19.33 8.43
N TYR A 192 -10.86 -18.40 8.00
CA TYR A 192 -9.51 -18.67 7.48
C TYR A 192 -8.55 -17.68 8.13
N ASP A 193 -7.45 -18.19 8.68
CA ASP A 193 -6.36 -17.43 9.32
C ASP A 193 -5.04 -17.62 8.57
#